data_057fd0e8beabd1bf3ccdea5ceaa46723
#
_entry.id   057fd0e8beabd1bf3ccdea5ceaa46723
#
_cell.length_a   1.000
_cell.length_b   1.000
_cell.length_c   1.000
_cell.angle_alpha   90.00
_cell.angle_beta   90.00
_cell.angle_gamma   90.00
#
_symmetry.space_group_name_H-M   'P 1'
#
loop_
_entity.id
_entity.type
_entity.pdbx_description
1 polymer ?
#
loop_
_entity_poly.entity_id
_entity_poly.type
_entity_poly.pdbx_seq_one_letter_code
_entity_poly.pdbx_strand_id
1 'polypeptide(L)'
;ISDLGGMDILILTSGVGWRNPSLDEEKELCTIQVNCLGFTRILLYAYNYFCKKGYGTIAATSSIAGFRGLDVCPAYSASKAFELSYLESLRRKSKVEKKKIKIISLIPGFVNTAMGQGSGVFWRCEPEEAAQHIREGIEQEKEIIYITKRWRIIAWIMRRIPNFIFENVKI
;
A
#
# COMPACT_ATOMS: atom_id res chain seq x y z
N ILE A 1 7.05 22.19 0.56
CA ILE A 1 8.41 21.58 0.40
C ILE A 1 9.45 22.68 0.46
N SER A 2 9.28 23.80 -0.25
CA SER A 2 10.21 24.95 -0.18
C SER A 2 10.41 25.44 1.24
N ASP A 3 9.35 25.58 2.02
CA ASP A 3 9.38 26.06 3.41
C ASP A 3 10.10 25.12 4.37
N LEU A 4 10.28 23.84 3.98
CA LEU A 4 11.00 22.81 4.72
C LEU A 4 12.46 22.63 4.23
N GLY A 5 12.92 23.44 3.28
CA GLY A 5 14.25 23.31 2.69
C GLY A 5 14.41 22.12 1.74
N GLY A 6 13.34 21.41 1.43
CA GLY A 6 13.31 20.27 0.51
C GLY A 6 12.64 19.03 1.09
N MET A 7 12.76 17.92 0.36
CA MET A 7 12.24 16.60 0.74
C MET A 7 13.25 15.52 0.32
N ASP A 8 13.57 14.59 1.21
CA ASP A 8 14.43 13.42 0.95
C ASP A 8 13.62 12.14 0.89
N ILE A 9 12.56 12.06 1.69
CA ILE A 9 11.69 10.90 1.81
C ILE A 9 10.24 11.35 1.79
N LEU A 10 9.42 10.74 0.93
CA LEU A 10 7.97 10.78 1.01
C LEU A 10 7.49 9.48 1.66
N ILE A 11 6.72 9.56 2.74
CA ILE A 11 5.97 8.43 3.29
C ILE A 11 4.48 8.72 3.10
N LEU A 12 3.82 7.98 2.21
CA LEU A 12 2.40 8.13 1.91
C LEU A 12 1.61 7.01 2.59
N THR A 13 0.84 7.37 3.62
CA THR A 13 0.00 6.43 4.39
C THR A 13 -1.49 6.68 4.23
N SER A 14 -1.88 7.70 3.48
CA SER A 14 -3.28 8.03 3.25
C SER A 14 -3.98 6.97 2.41
N GLY A 15 -5.24 6.70 2.76
CA GLY A 15 -6.10 5.77 2.06
C GLY A 15 -7.42 5.63 2.80
N VAL A 16 -8.45 5.20 2.10
CA VAL A 16 -9.78 4.93 2.65
C VAL A 16 -10.26 3.54 2.22
N GLY A 17 -11.17 2.96 2.99
CA GLY A 17 -11.79 1.69 2.66
C GLY A 17 -12.91 1.36 3.63
N TRP A 18 -13.95 0.76 3.09
CA TRP A 18 -15.13 0.34 3.84
C TRP A 18 -15.50 -1.10 3.51
N ARG A 19 -16.08 -1.79 4.47
CA ARG A 19 -16.89 -2.97 4.14
C ARG A 19 -18.14 -2.47 3.41
N ASN A 20 -18.36 -2.97 2.21
CA ASN A 20 -19.42 -2.49 1.32
C ASN A 20 -20.12 -3.65 0.59
N PRO A 21 -20.74 -4.59 1.32
CA PRO A 21 -21.39 -5.74 0.72
C PRO A 21 -22.61 -5.37 -0.13
N SER A 22 -23.20 -4.19 0.08
CA SER A 22 -24.33 -3.66 -0.69
C SER A 22 -23.90 -2.93 -1.97
N LEU A 23 -22.61 -2.78 -2.22
CA LEU A 23 -22.05 -2.02 -3.36
C LEU A 23 -22.57 -0.58 -3.42
N ASP A 24 -22.59 0.10 -2.28
CA ASP A 24 -22.87 1.54 -2.19
C ASP A 24 -21.91 2.30 -3.10
N GLU A 25 -22.47 2.99 -4.10
CA GLU A 25 -21.72 3.64 -5.18
C GLU A 25 -20.78 4.74 -4.63
N GLU A 26 -21.24 5.53 -3.68
CA GLU A 26 -20.46 6.63 -3.12
C GLU A 26 -19.17 6.13 -2.46
N LYS A 27 -19.27 5.02 -1.70
CA LYS A 27 -18.11 4.39 -1.05
C LYS A 27 -17.13 3.79 -2.07
N GLU A 28 -17.65 3.11 -3.10
CA GLU A 28 -16.83 2.55 -4.17
C GLU A 28 -16.06 3.66 -4.91
N LEU A 29 -16.76 4.69 -5.37
CA LEU A 29 -16.15 5.81 -6.11
C LEU A 29 -15.19 6.62 -5.25
N CYS A 30 -15.54 6.92 -4.00
CA CYS A 30 -14.66 7.61 -3.07
C CYS A 30 -13.36 6.82 -2.84
N THR A 31 -13.47 5.49 -2.69
CA THR A 31 -12.28 4.63 -2.54
C THR A 31 -11.35 4.75 -3.75
N ILE A 32 -11.88 4.67 -4.97
CA ILE A 32 -11.08 4.82 -6.19
C ILE A 32 -10.49 6.22 -6.31
N GLN A 33 -11.26 7.24 -6.00
CA GLN A 33 -10.79 8.63 -6.08
C GLN A 33 -9.61 8.89 -5.15
N VAL A 34 -9.68 8.42 -3.91
CA VAL A 34 -8.60 8.61 -2.92
C VAL A 34 -7.42 7.68 -3.21
N ASN A 35 -7.68 6.37 -3.27
CA ASN A 35 -6.62 5.36 -3.30
C ASN A 35 -5.96 5.19 -4.69
N CYS A 36 -6.65 5.55 -5.78
CA CYS A 36 -6.05 5.46 -7.10
C CYS A 36 -5.66 6.84 -7.62
N LEU A 37 -6.62 7.75 -7.79
CA LEU A 37 -6.35 9.06 -8.38
C LEU A 37 -5.49 9.94 -7.48
N GLY A 38 -5.85 10.09 -6.21
CA GLY A 38 -5.09 10.86 -5.22
C GLY A 38 -3.69 10.31 -5.01
N PHE A 39 -3.59 8.98 -4.83
CA PHE A 39 -2.33 8.25 -4.73
C PHE A 39 -1.42 8.51 -5.94
N THR A 40 -1.94 8.37 -7.15
CA THR A 40 -1.17 8.59 -8.39
C THR A 40 -0.66 10.03 -8.46
N ARG A 41 -1.48 11.02 -8.16
CA ARG A 41 -1.09 12.45 -8.20
C ARG A 41 0.08 12.74 -7.26
N ILE A 42 0.01 12.25 -6.03
CA ILE A 42 1.06 12.48 -5.02
C ILE A 42 2.36 11.78 -5.44
N LEU A 43 2.30 10.53 -5.91
CA LEU A 43 3.49 9.80 -6.32
C LEU A 43 4.13 10.39 -7.59
N LEU A 44 3.34 10.84 -8.56
CA LEU A 44 3.87 11.54 -9.74
C LEU A 44 4.61 12.82 -9.35
N TYR A 45 4.01 13.62 -8.45
CA TYR A 45 4.66 14.82 -7.96
C TYR A 45 6.00 14.50 -7.28
N ALA A 46 6.01 13.54 -6.35
CA ALA A 46 7.21 13.15 -5.63
C ALA A 46 8.29 12.55 -6.55
N TYR A 47 7.89 11.67 -7.47
CA TYR A 47 8.81 11.06 -8.42
C TYR A 47 9.49 12.11 -9.31
N ASN A 48 8.70 13.06 -9.85
CA ASN A 48 9.23 14.16 -10.67
C ASN A 48 10.13 15.11 -9.85
N TYR A 49 9.76 15.37 -8.59
CA TYR A 49 10.60 16.15 -7.68
C TYR A 49 11.96 15.46 -7.46
N PHE A 50 11.98 14.17 -7.15
CA PHE A 50 13.22 13.42 -6.95
C PHE A 50 14.01 13.23 -8.24
N CYS A 51 13.36 13.14 -9.39
CA CYS A 51 14.06 13.17 -10.68
C CYS A 51 14.86 14.46 -10.87
N LYS A 52 14.30 15.62 -10.52
CA LYS A 52 14.99 16.92 -10.60
C LYS A 52 16.09 17.05 -9.53
N LYS A 53 15.83 16.55 -8.33
CA LYS A 53 16.78 16.56 -7.22
C LYS A 53 17.96 15.59 -7.45
N GLY A 54 17.76 14.53 -8.23
CA GLY A 54 18.75 13.49 -8.53
C GLY A 54 18.69 12.26 -7.61
N TYR A 55 18.00 12.33 -6.47
CA TYR A 55 17.81 11.21 -5.54
C TYR A 55 16.58 11.41 -4.66
N GLY A 56 16.10 10.34 -4.02
CA GLY A 56 15.04 10.37 -3.02
C GLY A 56 14.42 9.01 -2.74
N THR A 57 13.54 8.96 -1.77
CA THR A 57 12.82 7.74 -1.39
C THR A 57 11.32 7.99 -1.35
N ILE A 58 10.56 7.10 -1.97
CA ILE A 58 9.09 7.05 -1.89
C ILE A 58 8.71 5.75 -1.20
N ALA A 59 8.11 5.83 -0.03
CA ALA A 59 7.49 4.71 0.66
C ALA A 59 5.98 4.93 0.68
N ALA A 60 5.19 4.00 0.15
CA ALA A 60 3.76 4.16 0.11
C ALA A 60 3.02 2.90 0.56
N THR A 61 1.93 3.11 1.29
CA THR A 61 1.13 2.06 1.91
C THR A 61 0.11 1.51 0.92
N SER A 62 0.19 0.21 0.68
CA SER A 62 -0.87 -0.58 0.09
C SER A 62 -1.53 -1.46 1.17
N SER A 63 -1.79 -2.73 0.90
CA SER A 63 -2.37 -3.68 1.85
C SER A 63 -2.17 -5.11 1.40
N ILE A 64 -2.25 -6.05 2.36
CA ILE A 64 -2.43 -7.47 2.10
C ILE A 64 -3.69 -7.74 1.24
N ALA A 65 -4.74 -6.91 1.39
CA ALA A 65 -5.97 -6.98 0.61
C ALA A 65 -5.78 -6.77 -0.90
N GLY A 66 -4.65 -6.19 -1.32
CA GLY A 66 -4.33 -6.00 -2.73
C GLY A 66 -3.88 -7.26 -3.48
N PHE A 67 -3.74 -8.40 -2.80
CA PHE A 67 -3.33 -9.64 -3.47
C PHE A 67 -4.49 -10.45 -4.05
N ARG A 68 -5.71 -10.23 -3.59
CA ARG A 68 -6.93 -10.91 -4.07
C ARG A 68 -8.12 -9.96 -3.97
N GLY A 69 -9.09 -10.12 -4.87
CA GLY A 69 -10.39 -9.46 -4.75
C GLY A 69 -11.14 -9.97 -3.52
N LEU A 70 -11.70 -9.05 -2.73
CA LEU A 70 -12.48 -9.37 -1.54
C LEU A 70 -13.93 -8.95 -1.76
N ASP A 71 -14.85 -9.89 -1.58
CA ASP A 71 -16.30 -9.71 -1.81
C ASP A 71 -16.92 -8.63 -0.91
N VAL A 72 -16.39 -8.47 0.30
CA VAL A 72 -16.89 -7.50 1.27
C VAL A 72 -16.38 -6.07 1.06
N CYS A 73 -15.39 -5.85 0.19
CA CYS A 73 -14.80 -4.53 -0.07
C CYS A 73 -14.14 -4.46 -1.46
N PRO A 74 -14.93 -4.56 -2.55
CA PRO A 74 -14.38 -4.69 -3.91
C PRO A 74 -13.49 -3.53 -4.34
N ALA A 75 -13.95 -2.28 -4.23
CA ALA A 75 -13.12 -1.12 -4.60
C ALA A 75 -11.86 -1.01 -3.75
N TYR A 76 -11.93 -1.34 -2.44
CA TYR A 76 -10.75 -1.30 -1.60
C TYR A 76 -9.69 -2.31 -2.06
N SER A 77 -10.05 -3.58 -2.20
CA SER A 77 -9.09 -4.61 -2.65
C SER A 77 -8.54 -4.31 -4.05
N ALA A 78 -9.38 -3.86 -4.97
CA ALA A 78 -8.96 -3.43 -6.31
C ALA A 78 -8.00 -2.23 -6.26
N SER A 79 -8.30 -1.21 -5.44
CA SER A 79 -7.42 -0.04 -5.28
C SER A 79 -6.07 -0.41 -4.68
N LYS A 80 -6.03 -1.35 -3.71
CA LYS A 80 -4.78 -1.82 -3.12
C LYS A 80 -3.95 -2.66 -4.11
N ALA A 81 -4.59 -3.41 -5.00
CA ALA A 81 -3.91 -4.08 -6.11
C ALA A 81 -3.32 -3.08 -7.11
N PHE A 82 -4.07 -2.02 -7.45
CA PHE A 82 -3.57 -0.91 -8.26
C PHE A 82 -2.31 -0.29 -7.63
N GLU A 83 -2.33 0.03 -6.34
CA GLU A 83 -1.19 0.63 -5.62
C GLU A 83 0.05 -0.27 -5.66
N LEU A 84 -0.11 -1.59 -5.45
CA LEU A 84 1.00 -2.56 -5.54
C LEU A 84 1.64 -2.55 -6.94
N SER A 85 0.81 -2.65 -7.98
CA SER A 85 1.26 -2.65 -9.37
C SER A 85 1.91 -1.32 -9.77
N TYR A 86 1.34 -0.20 -9.33
CA TYR A 86 1.88 1.12 -9.62
C TYR A 86 3.25 1.35 -8.97
N LEU A 87 3.43 0.97 -7.69
CA LEU A 87 4.71 1.04 -7.00
C LEU A 87 5.77 0.15 -7.65
N GLU A 88 5.39 -1.07 -8.06
CA GLU A 88 6.28 -1.97 -8.79
C GLU A 88 6.73 -1.35 -10.11
N SER A 89 5.81 -0.74 -10.85
CA SER A 89 6.08 -0.08 -12.12
C SER A 89 7.03 1.11 -11.96
N LEU A 90 6.83 1.96 -10.95
CA LEU A 90 7.73 3.07 -10.64
C LEU A 90 9.13 2.58 -10.22
N ARG A 91 9.21 1.51 -9.43
CA ARG A 91 10.48 0.89 -9.04
C ARG A 91 11.24 0.38 -10.25
N ARG A 92 10.55 -0.33 -11.14
CA ARG A 92 11.12 -0.82 -12.38
C ARG A 92 11.58 0.32 -13.28
N LYS A 93 10.76 1.38 -13.43
CA LYS A 93 11.09 2.58 -14.19
C LYS A 93 12.37 3.24 -13.64
N SER A 94 12.46 3.44 -12.33
CA SER A 94 13.65 4.02 -11.68
C SER A 94 14.92 3.21 -11.99
N LYS A 95 14.82 1.87 -11.93
CA LYS A 95 15.95 0.97 -12.22
C LYS A 95 16.37 1.05 -13.72
N VAL A 96 15.42 0.97 -14.63
CA VAL A 96 15.68 1.04 -16.09
C VAL A 96 16.32 2.37 -16.46
N GLU A 97 15.83 3.47 -15.90
CA GLU A 97 16.35 4.82 -16.15
C GLU A 97 17.60 5.15 -15.31
N LYS A 98 18.10 4.21 -14.53
CA LYS A 98 19.26 4.37 -13.62
C LYS A 98 19.13 5.59 -12.69
N LYS A 99 17.90 5.87 -12.22
CA LYS A 99 17.63 6.93 -11.26
C LYS A 99 17.97 6.48 -9.85
N LYS A 100 18.49 7.38 -9.01
CA LYS A 100 18.73 7.14 -7.59
C LYS A 100 17.45 7.39 -6.76
N ILE A 101 16.30 6.86 -7.22
CA ILE A 101 15.01 7.00 -6.55
C ILE A 101 14.60 5.61 -6.06
N LYS A 102 14.48 5.47 -4.74
CA LYS A 102 14.03 4.24 -4.08
C LYS A 102 12.50 4.24 -3.98
N ILE A 103 11.87 3.13 -4.36
CA ILE A 103 10.42 2.96 -4.27
C ILE A 103 10.13 1.76 -3.37
N ILE A 104 9.45 2.00 -2.27
CA ILE A 104 9.18 1.04 -1.21
C ILE A 104 7.68 0.81 -1.10
N SER A 105 7.27 -0.45 -1.19
CA SER A 105 5.89 -0.87 -0.95
C SER A 105 5.72 -1.26 0.52
N LEU A 106 4.89 -0.53 1.25
CA LEU A 106 4.50 -0.85 2.62
C LEU A 106 3.24 -1.72 2.56
N ILE A 107 3.31 -2.93 3.12
CA ILE A 107 2.22 -3.90 3.04
C ILE A 107 1.78 -4.28 4.46
N PRO A 108 0.88 -3.49 5.07
CA PRO A 108 0.29 -3.86 6.34
C PRO A 108 -0.73 -4.99 6.17
N GLY A 109 -0.83 -5.79 7.23
CA GLY A 109 -2.06 -6.49 7.55
C GLY A 109 -2.98 -5.59 8.37
N PHE A 110 -3.48 -6.08 9.50
CA PHE A 110 -4.30 -5.27 10.39
C PHE A 110 -3.44 -4.44 11.35
N VAL A 111 -3.67 -3.14 11.35
CA VAL A 111 -3.11 -2.18 12.32
C VAL A 111 -4.25 -1.63 13.16
N ASN A 112 -4.03 -1.42 14.44
CA ASN A 112 -5.03 -0.93 15.40
C ASN A 112 -5.30 0.57 15.16
N THR A 113 -6.06 0.86 14.10
CA THR A 113 -6.51 2.20 13.69
C THR A 113 -8.02 2.20 13.51
N ALA A 114 -8.63 3.35 13.31
CA ALA A 114 -10.07 3.45 13.05
C ALA A 114 -10.53 2.56 11.87
N MET A 115 -9.73 2.41 10.82
CA MET A 115 -10.02 1.53 9.68
C MET A 115 -9.82 0.05 10.02
N GLY A 116 -8.92 -0.29 10.93
CA GLY A 116 -8.59 -1.67 11.35
C GLY A 116 -9.53 -2.27 12.38
N GLN A 117 -10.68 -1.65 12.65
CA GLN A 117 -11.69 -2.15 13.59
C GLN A 117 -12.69 -3.08 12.87
N GLY A 118 -13.23 -4.07 13.60
CA GLY A 118 -14.29 -4.95 13.06
C GLY A 118 -14.14 -6.42 13.45
N SER A 119 -15.12 -7.24 13.06
CA SER A 119 -15.09 -8.69 13.22
C SER A 119 -14.15 -9.35 12.21
N GLY A 120 -13.51 -10.47 12.59
CA GLY A 120 -12.60 -11.22 11.72
C GLY A 120 -11.18 -10.67 11.66
N VAL A 121 -10.85 -9.65 12.46
CA VAL A 121 -9.51 -9.07 12.52
C VAL A 121 -8.63 -9.87 13.45
N PHE A 122 -7.50 -10.34 12.95
CA PHE A 122 -6.51 -11.12 13.69
C PHE A 122 -5.10 -10.56 13.47
N TRP A 123 -4.20 -10.88 14.37
CA TRP A 123 -2.79 -10.43 14.27
C TRP A 123 -2.62 -8.93 14.09
N ARG A 124 -3.41 -8.13 14.79
CA ARG A 124 -3.22 -6.69 14.84
C ARG A 124 -1.82 -6.35 15.36
N CYS A 125 -1.27 -5.27 14.87
CA CYS A 125 -0.15 -4.59 15.50
C CYS A 125 -0.57 -3.17 15.88
N GLU A 126 0.11 -2.60 16.86
CA GLU A 126 -0.12 -1.21 17.24
C GLU A 126 0.52 -0.25 16.23
N PRO A 127 0.00 1.00 16.10
CA PRO A 127 0.55 1.98 15.16
C PRO A 127 2.04 2.25 15.38
N GLU A 128 2.51 2.23 16.62
CA GLU A 128 3.91 2.44 17.01
C GLU A 128 4.79 1.30 16.50
N GLU A 129 4.34 0.05 16.65
CA GLU A 129 5.02 -1.13 16.09
C GLU A 129 5.08 -1.06 14.57
N ALA A 130 3.97 -0.66 13.93
CA ALA A 130 3.93 -0.48 12.49
C ALA A 130 4.92 0.59 12.03
N ALA A 131 4.98 1.74 12.70
CA ALA A 131 5.91 2.83 12.41
C ALA A 131 7.37 2.39 12.57
N GLN A 132 7.68 1.60 13.61
CA GLN A 132 9.01 1.06 13.81
C GLN A 132 9.42 0.13 12.67
N HIS A 133 8.54 -0.80 12.24
CA HIS A 133 8.80 -1.68 11.11
C HIS A 133 9.02 -0.91 9.79
N ILE A 134 8.28 0.18 9.58
CA ILE A 134 8.45 1.06 8.42
C ILE A 134 9.83 1.73 8.48
N ARG A 135 10.18 2.34 9.59
CA ARG A 135 11.48 3.00 9.79
C ARG A 135 12.63 2.05 9.53
N GLU A 136 12.66 0.91 10.23
CA GLU A 136 13.71 -0.11 10.08
C GLU A 136 13.81 -0.62 8.63
N GLY A 137 12.67 -0.80 7.96
CA GLY A 137 12.64 -1.24 6.58
C GLY A 137 13.17 -0.21 5.60
N ILE A 138 12.91 1.08 5.84
CA ILE A 138 13.46 2.19 5.04
C ILE A 138 14.97 2.30 5.26
N GLU A 139 15.43 2.25 6.51
CA GLU A 139 16.86 2.28 6.87
C GLU A 139 17.63 1.11 6.26
N GLN A 140 17.01 -0.07 6.17
CA GLN A 140 17.58 -1.27 5.53
C GLN A 140 17.37 -1.30 4.01
N GLU A 141 16.84 -0.24 3.41
CA GLU A 141 16.63 -0.09 1.96
C GLU A 141 15.78 -1.20 1.32
N LYS A 142 14.81 -1.77 2.07
CA LYS A 142 13.94 -2.84 1.58
C LYS A 142 12.97 -2.30 0.55
N GLU A 143 12.81 -3.00 -0.57
CA GLU A 143 11.81 -2.66 -1.60
C GLU A 143 10.37 -2.98 -1.20
N ILE A 144 10.18 -3.99 -0.33
CA ILE A 144 8.88 -4.44 0.16
C ILE A 144 8.99 -4.67 1.67
N ILE A 145 8.11 -4.00 2.42
CA ILE A 145 8.05 -4.10 3.88
C ILE A 145 6.68 -4.63 4.28
N TYR A 146 6.64 -5.85 4.82
CA TYR A 146 5.42 -6.44 5.42
C TYR A 146 5.32 -6.01 6.88
N ILE A 147 4.18 -5.50 7.28
CA ILE A 147 3.87 -5.02 8.62
C ILE A 147 2.75 -5.92 9.21
N THR A 148 3.03 -6.90 10.03
CA THR A 148 4.31 -7.43 10.54
C THR A 148 4.86 -8.53 9.61
N LYS A 149 6.04 -9.12 9.93
CA LYS A 149 6.71 -10.15 9.09
C LYS A 149 5.83 -11.37 8.78
N ARG A 150 4.95 -11.79 9.70
CA ARG A 150 4.02 -12.93 9.53
C ARG A 150 3.07 -12.76 8.36
N TRP A 151 2.71 -11.52 7.99
CA TRP A 151 1.85 -11.23 6.83
C TRP A 151 2.50 -11.59 5.49
N ARG A 152 3.81 -11.75 5.46
CA ARG A 152 4.53 -12.26 4.28
C ARG A 152 4.08 -13.68 3.91
N ILE A 153 3.79 -14.52 4.91
CA ILE A 153 3.30 -15.90 4.69
C ILE A 153 1.89 -15.85 4.11
N ILE A 154 1.00 -15.04 4.69
CA ILE A 154 -0.36 -14.86 4.18
C ILE A 154 -0.34 -14.33 2.74
N ALA A 155 0.50 -13.31 2.45
CA ALA A 155 0.67 -12.79 1.10
C ALA A 155 1.13 -13.88 0.10
N TRP A 156 2.03 -14.75 0.53
CA TRP A 156 2.51 -15.87 -0.29
C TRP A 156 1.40 -16.88 -0.59
N ILE A 157 0.58 -17.22 0.41
CA ILE A 157 -0.58 -18.10 0.25
C ILE A 157 -1.60 -17.45 -0.68
N MET A 158 -2.02 -16.20 -0.42
CA MET A 158 -3.02 -15.48 -1.21
C MET A 158 -2.66 -15.39 -2.70
N ARG A 159 -1.38 -15.25 -3.01
CA ARG A 159 -0.90 -15.20 -4.41
C ARG A 159 -0.96 -16.55 -5.12
N ARG A 160 -0.96 -17.67 -4.39
CA ARG A 160 -0.84 -19.03 -4.95
C ARG A 160 -2.12 -19.85 -4.84
N ILE A 161 -3.04 -19.46 -3.99
CA ILE A 161 -4.30 -20.18 -3.85
C ILE A 161 -5.08 -20.17 -5.19
N PRO A 162 -5.48 -21.33 -5.74
CA PRO A 162 -6.27 -21.39 -6.96
C PRO A 162 -7.63 -20.68 -6.81
N ASN A 163 -8.13 -20.10 -7.91
CA ASN A 163 -9.38 -19.33 -7.87
C ASN A 163 -10.55 -20.16 -7.35
N PHE A 164 -10.69 -21.41 -7.80
CA PHE A 164 -11.81 -22.30 -7.39
C PHE A 164 -11.82 -22.60 -5.88
N ILE A 165 -10.65 -22.49 -5.20
CA ILE A 165 -10.58 -22.62 -3.75
C ILE A 165 -10.94 -21.27 -3.11
N PHE A 166 -10.30 -20.17 -3.58
CA PHE A 166 -10.47 -18.85 -3.00
C PHE A 166 -11.93 -18.35 -3.07
N GLU A 167 -12.62 -18.60 -4.19
CA GLU A 167 -14.02 -18.19 -4.41
C GLU A 167 -15.02 -18.89 -3.47
N ASN A 168 -14.63 -20.02 -2.87
CA ASN A 168 -15.45 -20.75 -1.91
C ASN A 168 -15.09 -20.48 -0.44
N VAL A 169 -14.06 -19.64 -0.17
CA VAL A 169 -13.67 -19.23 1.19
C VAL A 169 -14.43 -17.97 1.56
N LYS A 170 -15.24 -18.01 2.60
CA LYS A 170 -15.84 -16.80 3.20
C LYS A 170 -14.76 -16.05 4.01
N ILE A 171 -14.50 -14.82 3.63
CA ILE A 171 -13.51 -13.95 4.28
C ILE A 171 -14.19 -12.81 5.01
#